data_445575fe98242988abb386970f969755
#
_entry.id   445575fe98242988abb386970f969755
#
_cell.length_a   1.000
_cell.length_b   1.000
_cell.length_c   1.000
_cell.angle_alpha   90.00
_cell.angle_beta   90.00
_cell.angle_gamma   90.00
#
_symmetry.space_group_name_H-M   'P 1'
#
loop_
_entity.id
_entity.type
_entity.pdbx_description
1 polymer ?
#
loop_
_entity_poly.entity_id
_entity_poly.type
_entity_poly.pdbx_seq_one_letter_code
_entity_poly.pdbx_strand_id
1 'polypeptide(L)' 'AKAVQKIAPEYGFVLRFPDGKKQSTGVGYEDWHYRYVGKASARYMTQHNLTLEEYITALKEK' A
#
# COMPACT_ATOMS: atom_id res chain seq x y z
N ALA A 1 9.54 -6.25 8.39
CA ALA A 1 10.39 -5.33 9.13
C ALA A 1 10.28 -3.91 8.58
N LYS A 2 10.47 -2.92 9.44
CA LYS A 2 10.30 -1.51 9.05
C LYS A 2 11.31 -1.07 8.00
N ALA A 3 12.50 -1.64 8.00
CA ALA A 3 13.50 -1.32 6.97
C ALA A 3 13.00 -1.70 5.58
N VAL A 4 12.37 -2.87 5.44
CA VAL A 4 11.81 -3.31 4.17
C VAL A 4 10.63 -2.43 3.76
N GLN A 5 9.76 -2.06 4.70
CA GLN A 5 8.64 -1.16 4.42
C GLN A 5 9.11 0.18 3.86
N LYS A 6 10.23 0.67 4.35
CA LYS A 6 10.77 1.96 3.95
C LYS A 6 11.27 1.96 2.52
N ILE A 7 11.87 0.86 2.06
CA ILE A 7 12.45 0.78 0.71
C ILE A 7 11.51 0.14 -0.31
N ALA A 8 10.50 -0.58 0.13
CA ALA A 8 9.61 -1.32 -0.77
C ALA A 8 9.00 -0.44 -1.88
N PRO A 9 8.51 0.78 -1.59
CA PRO A 9 7.94 1.62 -2.65
C PRO A 9 8.93 1.97 -3.76
N GLU A 10 10.21 2.07 -3.45
CA GLU A 10 11.23 2.38 -4.44
C GLU A 10 11.37 1.27 -5.48
N TYR A 11 10.94 0.06 -5.13
CA TYR A 11 10.97 -1.11 -6.02
C TYR A 11 9.57 -1.45 -6.56
N GLY A 12 8.57 -0.63 -6.27
CA GLY A 12 7.23 -0.82 -6.78
C GLY A 12 6.31 -1.66 -5.91
N PHE A 13 6.69 -1.90 -4.66
CA PHE A 13 5.91 -2.73 -3.72
C PHE A 13 5.29 -1.88 -2.62
N VAL A 14 4.11 -2.28 -2.19
CA VAL A 14 3.42 -1.68 -1.04
C VAL A 14 2.95 -2.79 -0.11
N LEU A 15 2.77 -2.45 1.18
CA LEU A 15 2.12 -3.37 2.11
C LEU A 15 0.68 -3.56 1.70
N ARG A 16 0.27 -4.83 1.54
CA ARG A 16 -1.12 -5.14 1.17
C ARG A 16 -2.09 -4.80 2.29
N PHE A 17 -1.67 -5.01 3.54
CA PHE A 17 -2.51 -4.79 4.72
C PHE A 17 -1.76 -3.94 5.74
N PRO A 18 -1.67 -2.62 5.50
CA PRO A 18 -0.89 -1.73 6.36
C PRO A 18 -1.57 -1.51 7.71
N ASP A 19 -0.76 -1.06 8.68
CA ASP A 19 -1.21 -0.79 10.03
C ASP A 19 -2.25 0.34 10.04
N GLY A 20 -3.26 0.17 10.89
CA GLY A 20 -4.29 1.18 11.05
C GLY A 20 -5.33 1.23 9.94
N LYS A 21 -5.34 0.25 9.03
CA LYS A 21 -6.20 0.27 7.84
C LYS A 21 -7.16 -0.93 7.76
N LYS A 22 -7.42 -1.58 8.88
CA LYS A 22 -8.30 -2.76 8.89
C LYS A 22 -9.69 -2.47 8.33
N GLN A 23 -10.22 -1.28 8.57
CA GLN A 23 -11.54 -0.92 8.06
C GLN A 23 -11.57 -0.82 6.54
N SER A 24 -10.45 -0.43 5.94
CA SER A 24 -10.33 -0.32 4.49
C SER A 24 -10.11 -1.69 3.84
N THR A 25 -9.22 -2.51 4.40
CA THR A 25 -8.82 -3.78 3.78
C THR A 25 -9.64 -4.97 4.25
N GLY A 26 -10.25 -4.87 5.42
CA GLY A 26 -10.90 -6.00 6.08
C GLY A 26 -9.94 -6.94 6.80
N VAL A 27 -8.64 -6.66 6.74
CA VAL A 27 -7.59 -7.50 7.32
C VAL A 27 -6.71 -6.66 8.23
N GLY A 28 -6.32 -7.21 9.37
CA GLY A 28 -5.40 -6.54 10.28
C GLY A 28 -4.02 -6.39 9.70
N TYR A 29 -3.18 -5.62 10.39
CA TYR A 29 -1.83 -5.33 9.95
C TYR A 29 -1.01 -6.61 9.71
N GLU A 30 -0.40 -6.70 8.52
CA GLU A 30 0.51 -7.78 8.16
C GLU A 30 1.78 -7.16 7.59
N ASP A 31 2.87 -7.22 8.33
CA ASP A 31 4.12 -6.58 7.95
C ASP A 31 4.96 -7.39 6.96
N TRP A 32 4.43 -8.52 6.51
CA TRP A 32 5.13 -9.44 5.60
C TRP A 32 4.46 -9.57 4.22
N HIS A 33 3.27 -9.02 4.03
CA HIS A 33 2.50 -9.21 2.80
C HIS A 33 2.64 -7.97 1.91
N TYR A 34 3.42 -8.10 0.84
CA TYR A 34 3.66 -7.01 -0.10
C TYR A 34 3.00 -7.30 -1.44
N ARG A 35 2.54 -6.27 -2.10
CA ARG A 35 1.95 -6.35 -3.43
C ARG A 35 2.75 -5.47 -4.39
N TYR A 36 3.12 -6.02 -5.54
CA TYR A 36 3.73 -5.23 -6.60
C TYR A 36 2.66 -4.42 -7.32
N VAL A 37 2.84 -3.11 -7.39
CA VAL A 37 1.89 -2.21 -8.07
C VAL A 37 2.60 -1.30 -9.07
N GLY A 38 3.92 -1.41 -9.18
CA GLY A 38 4.74 -0.54 -10.01
C GLY A 38 5.24 0.66 -9.21
N LYS A 39 6.35 1.23 -9.66
CA LYS A 39 7.04 2.28 -8.89
C LYS A 39 6.21 3.55 -8.74
N ALA A 40 5.56 4.00 -9.81
CA ALA A 40 4.76 5.22 -9.77
C ALA A 40 3.58 5.08 -8.82
N SER A 41 2.85 3.97 -8.93
CA SER A 41 1.70 3.70 -8.05
C SER A 41 2.14 3.51 -6.61
N ALA A 42 3.26 2.80 -6.38
CA ALA A 42 3.76 2.57 -5.04
C ALA A 42 4.12 3.89 -4.34
N ARG A 43 4.77 4.79 -5.05
CA ARG A 43 5.12 6.11 -4.51
C ARG A 43 3.88 6.91 -4.18
N TYR A 44 2.92 6.93 -5.09
CA TYR A 44 1.68 7.67 -4.89
C TYR A 44 0.91 7.14 -3.69
N MET A 45 0.74 5.83 -3.61
CA MET A 45 0.03 5.19 -2.49
C MET A 45 0.71 5.45 -1.16
N THR A 46 2.04 5.36 -1.13
CA THR A 46 2.81 5.61 0.10
C THR A 46 2.72 7.06 0.52
N GLN A 47 2.86 7.98 -0.43
CA GLN A 47 2.82 9.42 -0.17
C GLN A 47 1.47 9.85 0.40
N HIS A 48 0.38 9.25 -0.07
CA HIS A 48 -0.98 9.58 0.35
C HIS A 48 -1.55 8.60 1.38
N ASN A 49 -0.74 7.66 1.84
CA ASN A 49 -1.12 6.66 2.84
C ASN A 49 -2.39 5.90 2.44
N LEU A 50 -2.39 5.40 1.20
CA LEU A 50 -3.55 4.68 0.64
C LEU A 50 -3.35 3.18 0.70
N THR A 51 -4.43 2.44 0.99
CA THR A 51 -4.50 1.00 0.78
C THR A 51 -4.70 0.74 -0.71
N LEU A 52 -4.51 -0.52 -1.14
CA LEU A 52 -4.82 -0.89 -2.51
C LEU A 52 -6.29 -0.65 -2.84
N GLU A 53 -7.19 -0.95 -1.90
CA GLU A 53 -8.62 -0.69 -2.04
C GLU A 53 -8.90 0.79 -2.29
N GLU A 54 -8.31 1.65 -1.47
CA GLU A 54 -8.49 3.10 -1.59
C GLU A 54 -7.92 3.64 -2.89
N TYR A 55 -6.77 3.11 -3.31
CA TYR A 55 -6.13 3.52 -4.56
C TYR A 55 -6.99 3.16 -5.77
N ILE A 56 -7.52 1.93 -5.81
CA ILE A 56 -8.39 1.49 -6.90
C ILE A 56 -9.64 2.37 -6.97
N THR A 57 -10.24 2.68 -5.83
CA THR A 57 -11.41 3.55 -5.76
C THR A 57 -11.09 4.94 -6.32
N ALA A 58 -9.96 5.51 -5.93
CA ALA A 58 -9.53 6.81 -6.43
C ALA A 58 -9.34 6.83 -7.95
N LEU A 59 -8.80 5.75 -8.52
CA LEU A 59 -8.63 5.64 -9.97
C LEU A 59 -9.97 5.58 -10.70
N LYS A 60 -10.97 4.93 -10.12
CA LYS A 60 -12.29 4.81 -10.73
C LYS A 60 -13.09 6.11 -10.71
N GLU A 61 -12.76 7.01 -9.78
CA GLU A 61 -13.48 8.27 -9.63
C GLU A 61 -12.95 9.40 -10.50
N LYS A 62 -11.95 9.12 -11.30
CA LYS A 62 -11.37 10.13 -12.20
C LYS A 62 -12.19 10.35 -13.47
#